data_56a6d87a909f5d023babc10ff41ba68c
#
_entry.id   56a6d87a909f5d023babc10ff41ba68c
#
_cell.length_a   1.000
_cell.length_b   1.000
_cell.length_c   1.000
_cell.angle_alpha   90.00
_cell.angle_beta   90.00
_cell.angle_gamma   90.00
#
_symmetry.space_group_name_H-M   'P 1'
#
loop_
_entity.id
_entity.type
_entity.pdbx_description
1 polymer ?
#
loop_
_entity_poly.entity_id
_entity_poly.type
_entity_poly.pdbx_seq_one_letter_code
_entity_poly.pdbx_strand_id
1 'polypeptide(L)'
;MRMRFFWSMIVGCVICCHAADEVLCSLRVSTYPEGAAISVDHKARGFAPMTVGGLTEGAHLVRLSKEGFQDHFETVSLTAGRSGEVSCQLEPVRGLLLVTSEPAGADVTAGGLSLGKTPLLVTTLPSGKNRLKVSSTGYISKEITVTLDGRSPAKEHVVLSSDSGTLSIDSDPTGAEVMVNGLPRGTTPCRVSRISGISILELRAEGYKPVKREISLSPGEVRDVRIPLEPMPGTLRIVSIPEGARVYVNDEYKGESPYTLADAKPGTYHVRLDLKGCDSSARDITVEKGATLTEEFRMVKNTGHLEIFTSPSGAMVMLNGKKRGITMTRKSDISQMSDPLRLNDLVEGEYELEVVKKGYAKISRKITVTREKTLPLQLKLERLFIPDYEVVTIRRTYRGMLSDRTEEGIRIETSPGILETIPMKDVKKHGYLKQTE
;
A
#
# COMPACT_ATOMS: atom_id res chain seq x y z
N MET A 1 -17.12 131.44 2.58
CA MET A 1 -17.35 132.73 3.18
C MET A 1 -16.64 132.83 4.54
N ARG A 2 -15.64 133.69 4.58
CA ARG A 2 -15.03 134.34 5.67
C ARG A 2 -14.73 133.56 6.98
N MET A 3 -13.41 133.34 7.33
CA MET A 3 -12.58 134.46 8.03
C MET A 3 -12.77 134.41 9.54
N ARG A 4 -11.84 134.22 10.38
CA ARG A 4 -10.66 134.89 10.74
C ARG A 4 -9.99 134.24 11.98
N PHE A 5 -8.68 134.09 11.96
CA PHE A 5 -7.68 134.64 12.89
C PHE A 5 -8.01 134.73 14.41
N PHE A 6 -7.19 134.04 15.22
CA PHE A 6 -6.26 134.86 16.07
C PHE A 6 -5.26 133.92 16.81
N TRP A 7 -4.15 134.28 16.81
CA TRP A 7 -2.87 134.14 17.41
C TRP A 7 -2.85 134.08 18.93
N SER A 8 -2.02 133.28 19.60
CA SER A 8 -1.13 133.68 20.73
C SER A 8 -0.34 132.41 21.23
N MET A 9 0.77 132.41 21.13
CA MET A 9 2.11 132.40 21.69
C MET A 9 2.24 131.85 23.14
N ILE A 10 3.25 131.03 23.30
CA ILE A 10 4.24 130.92 24.37
C ILE A 10 4.06 129.81 25.43
N VAL A 11 5.18 129.13 25.55
CA VAL A 11 6.03 128.63 26.62
C VAL A 11 6.20 127.09 26.65
N GLY A 12 7.44 126.75 26.34
CA GLY A 12 7.98 125.45 26.42
C GLY A 12 8.05 124.90 27.83
N CYS A 13 7.78 123.62 27.89
CA CYS A 13 8.28 122.76 28.94
C CYS A 13 8.87 121.47 28.32
N VAL A 14 10.17 121.45 28.29
CA VAL A 14 10.92 120.24 27.91
C VAL A 14 10.74 119.25 29.03
N ILE A 15 9.82 118.28 28.83
CA ILE A 15 9.76 117.09 29.69
C ILE A 15 10.68 116.07 29.00
N CYS A 16 11.84 115.85 29.60
CA CYS A 16 12.78 114.81 29.30
C CYS A 16 12.12 113.48 29.64
N CYS A 17 11.49 112.86 28.69
CA CYS A 17 11.07 111.50 28.83
C CYS A 17 12.31 110.63 28.89
N HIS A 18 12.70 110.20 30.06
CA HIS A 18 13.59 109.06 30.22
C HIS A 18 12.84 107.84 29.70
N ALA A 19 13.22 107.31 28.52
CA ALA A 19 12.91 105.99 28.14
C ALA A 19 13.62 105.07 29.15
N ALA A 20 12.88 104.50 30.09
CA ALA A 20 13.41 103.44 30.91
C ALA A 20 13.80 102.35 29.95
N ASP A 21 15.09 101.94 29.93
CA ASP A 21 15.54 100.73 29.26
C ASP A 21 14.73 99.55 29.83
N GLU A 22 13.70 99.15 29.08
CA GLU A 22 12.99 97.93 29.45
C GLU A 22 13.97 96.71 29.40
N VAL A 23 14.33 96.21 30.58
CA VAL A 23 15.18 95.03 30.68
C VAL A 23 14.40 93.81 30.16
N LEU A 24 14.71 93.48 28.92
CA LEU A 24 14.06 92.35 28.25
C LEU A 24 14.46 91.01 28.88
N CYS A 25 13.49 90.15 29.10
CA CYS A 25 13.65 88.76 29.61
C CYS A 25 13.80 87.77 28.49
N SER A 26 14.36 86.62 28.80
CA SER A 26 14.43 85.46 27.92
C SER A 26 13.76 84.26 28.55
N LEU A 27 13.19 83.36 27.70
CA LEU A 27 12.55 82.15 28.08
C LEU A 27 13.12 81.02 27.30
N ARG A 28 13.80 80.04 27.96
CA ARG A 28 14.23 78.75 27.37
C ARG A 28 13.06 77.81 27.35
N VAL A 29 12.74 77.31 26.17
CA VAL A 29 11.64 76.35 25.97
C VAL A 29 12.17 75.05 25.37
N SER A 30 11.88 73.96 26.05
CA SER A 30 12.18 72.58 25.57
C SER A 30 10.94 71.70 25.64
N THR A 31 10.81 70.82 24.69
CA THR A 31 9.70 69.83 24.64
C THR A 31 10.21 68.41 24.32
N TYR A 32 9.53 67.43 24.84
CA TYR A 32 9.67 66.06 24.37
C TYR A 32 8.31 65.62 23.85
N PRO A 33 8.21 65.11 22.56
CA PRO A 33 9.27 65.17 21.55
C PRO A 33 9.59 66.59 21.12
N GLU A 34 10.83 66.79 20.65
CA GLU A 34 11.28 68.10 20.11
C GLU A 34 10.48 68.55 18.89
N GLY A 35 10.61 69.85 18.50
CA GLY A 35 9.99 70.41 17.32
C GLY A 35 8.53 70.80 17.50
N ALA A 36 8.09 71.06 18.75
CA ALA A 36 6.80 71.67 19.00
C ALA A 36 6.87 73.21 18.66
N ALA A 37 5.83 73.68 18.00
CA ALA A 37 5.67 75.14 17.74
C ALA A 37 5.41 75.84 19.04
N ILE A 38 6.18 76.98 19.28
CA ILE A 38 6.09 77.77 20.44
C ILE A 38 5.33 79.08 20.07
N SER A 39 4.30 79.39 20.85
CA SER A 39 3.62 80.68 20.83
C SER A 39 3.63 81.28 22.23
N VAL A 40 4.05 82.53 22.33
CA VAL A 40 4.03 83.30 23.58
C VAL A 40 3.11 84.45 23.34
N ASP A 41 2.10 84.67 24.24
CA ASP A 41 1.07 85.73 24.16
C ASP A 41 0.42 85.77 22.76
N HIS A 42 0.05 84.55 22.22
CA HIS A 42 -0.55 84.39 20.89
C HIS A 42 0.36 84.73 19.69
N LYS A 43 1.65 85.11 19.94
CA LYS A 43 2.63 85.31 18.86
C LYS A 43 3.51 84.12 18.67
N ALA A 44 3.57 83.60 17.43
CA ALA A 44 4.48 82.51 17.08
C ALA A 44 5.94 82.96 17.25
N ARG A 45 6.75 82.10 17.91
CA ARG A 45 8.15 82.39 18.23
C ARG A 45 9.14 81.41 17.58
N GLY A 46 8.71 80.31 17.15
CA GLY A 46 9.56 79.26 16.53
C GLY A 46 9.24 77.83 17.03
N PHE A 47 10.25 76.97 17.08
CA PHE A 47 10.11 75.56 17.46
C PHE A 47 11.07 75.18 18.59
N ALA A 48 10.59 74.42 19.54
CA ALA A 48 11.39 73.87 20.63
C ALA A 48 12.38 72.79 20.15
N PRO A 49 13.61 72.71 20.73
CA PRO A 49 14.12 73.58 21.78
C PRO A 49 14.63 74.88 21.26
N MET A 50 14.25 76.03 21.92
CA MET A 50 14.81 77.35 21.62
C MET A 50 14.72 78.27 22.81
N THR A 51 15.50 79.40 22.76
CA THR A 51 15.39 80.49 23.71
C THR A 51 14.65 81.66 23.04
N VAL A 52 13.49 82.02 23.58
CA VAL A 52 12.66 83.15 23.16
C VAL A 52 13.14 84.40 23.89
N GLY A 53 13.71 85.36 23.16
CA GLY A 53 14.12 86.64 23.72
C GLY A 53 13.11 87.73 23.46
N GLY A 54 13.33 88.95 24.06
CA GLY A 54 12.52 90.10 23.83
C GLY A 54 11.15 90.04 24.53
N LEU A 55 11.06 89.36 25.67
CA LEU A 55 9.85 89.35 26.51
C LEU A 55 9.93 90.40 27.60
N THR A 56 8.80 90.98 27.99
CA THR A 56 8.69 91.92 29.07
C THR A 56 8.69 91.19 30.43
N GLU A 57 8.90 91.93 31.49
CA GLU A 57 8.65 91.40 32.84
C GLU A 57 7.14 91.20 33.02
N GLY A 58 6.77 90.06 33.68
CA GLY A 58 5.38 89.77 33.95
C GLY A 58 4.99 88.33 33.57
N ALA A 59 3.72 88.10 33.57
CA ALA A 59 3.15 86.78 33.22
C ALA A 59 2.94 86.65 31.70
N HIS A 60 3.48 85.54 31.11
CA HIS A 60 3.37 85.26 29.72
C HIS A 60 2.69 83.90 29.54
N LEU A 61 1.71 83.79 28.62
CA LEU A 61 1.06 82.54 28.25
C LEU A 61 1.85 81.85 27.14
N VAL A 62 2.43 80.69 27.46
CA VAL A 62 3.15 79.85 26.51
C VAL A 62 2.21 78.75 26.03
N ARG A 63 2.05 78.65 24.71
CA ARG A 63 1.37 77.46 24.05
C ARG A 63 2.41 76.70 23.28
N LEU A 64 2.44 75.37 23.53
CA LEU A 64 3.27 74.41 22.83
C LEU A 64 2.34 73.50 22.03
N SER A 65 2.51 73.45 20.72
CA SER A 65 1.67 72.62 19.85
C SER A 65 2.50 71.78 18.88
N LYS A 66 2.17 70.54 18.76
CA LYS A 66 2.81 69.57 17.81
C LYS A 66 1.75 68.69 17.24
N GLU A 67 1.81 68.39 15.91
CA GLU A 67 0.92 67.52 15.26
C GLU A 67 0.97 66.10 15.91
N GLY A 68 -0.18 65.49 16.22
CA GLY A 68 -0.32 64.26 16.93
C GLY A 68 -0.21 64.34 18.45
N PHE A 69 -0.05 65.48 19.03
CA PHE A 69 0.02 65.70 20.46
C PHE A 69 -1.03 66.72 20.91
N GLN A 70 -1.40 66.67 22.17
CA GLN A 70 -2.29 67.64 22.80
C GLN A 70 -1.54 68.93 22.98
N ASP A 71 -2.23 70.07 22.74
CA ASP A 71 -1.68 71.41 23.02
C ASP A 71 -1.42 71.54 24.52
N HIS A 72 -0.22 72.02 24.90
CA HIS A 72 0.13 72.37 26.27
C HIS A 72 0.13 73.86 26.46
N PHE A 73 -0.49 74.30 27.53
CA PHE A 73 -0.56 75.75 27.93
C PHE A 73 0.04 75.90 29.31
N GLU A 74 0.99 76.88 29.45
CA GLU A 74 1.63 77.18 30.71
C GLU A 74 1.81 78.68 30.83
N THR A 75 1.52 79.21 32.04
CA THR A 75 1.76 80.60 32.34
C THR A 75 3.06 80.74 33.13
N VAL A 76 4.02 81.47 32.54
CA VAL A 76 5.35 81.66 33.12
C VAL A 76 5.51 83.16 33.52
N SER A 77 5.86 83.41 34.80
CA SER A 77 6.18 84.77 35.31
C SER A 77 7.66 85.01 35.14
N LEU A 78 8.01 86.01 34.33
CA LEU A 78 9.39 86.41 34.08
C LEU A 78 9.72 87.70 34.95
N THR A 79 10.93 87.69 35.52
CA THR A 79 11.47 88.78 36.30
C THR A 79 12.60 89.43 35.52
N ALA A 80 12.67 90.77 35.55
CA ALA A 80 13.67 91.53 34.83
C ALA A 80 15.10 91.01 35.04
N GLY A 81 15.81 90.78 33.94
CA GLY A 81 17.20 90.30 33.95
C GLY A 81 17.39 88.83 34.29
N ARG A 82 16.32 88.05 34.41
CA ARG A 82 16.40 86.60 34.64
C ARG A 82 15.85 85.78 33.41
N SER A 83 16.43 84.67 33.17
CA SER A 83 15.91 83.68 32.17
C SER A 83 14.89 82.73 32.82
N GLY A 84 13.70 82.61 32.25
CA GLY A 84 12.74 81.61 32.58
C GLY A 84 13.03 80.29 31.84
N GLU A 85 12.49 79.18 32.33
CA GLU A 85 12.58 77.90 31.68
C GLU A 85 11.21 77.17 31.66
N VAL A 86 10.84 76.59 30.50
CA VAL A 86 9.69 75.75 30.31
C VAL A 86 10.17 74.46 29.71
N SER A 87 9.93 73.31 30.38
CA SER A 87 10.21 72.00 29.90
C SER A 87 8.93 71.17 30.00
N CYS A 88 8.46 70.65 28.85
CA CYS A 88 7.19 69.98 28.81
C CYS A 88 7.31 68.61 28.00
N GLN A 89 6.75 67.56 28.57
CA GLN A 89 6.47 66.30 27.86
C GLN A 89 5.06 66.44 27.29
N LEU A 90 4.96 66.47 25.95
CA LEU A 90 3.66 66.51 25.27
C LEU A 90 2.95 65.17 25.31
N GLU A 91 1.67 65.20 25.64
CA GLU A 91 0.82 64.00 25.63
C GLU A 91 0.34 63.67 24.20
N PRO A 92 0.50 62.48 23.71
CA PRO A 92 -0.03 62.07 22.39
C PRO A 92 -1.56 62.10 22.38
N VAL A 93 -2.15 62.58 21.30
CA VAL A 93 -3.58 62.47 21.05
C VAL A 93 -3.85 61.01 20.73
N ARG A 94 -4.70 60.36 21.51
CA ARG A 94 -5.07 58.93 21.33
C ARG A 94 -6.33 58.82 20.48
N GLY A 95 -6.34 57.81 19.58
CA GLY A 95 -7.49 57.52 18.76
C GLY A 95 -8.35 56.40 19.36
N LEU A 96 -9.59 56.36 18.94
CA LEU A 96 -10.53 55.28 19.30
C LEU A 96 -10.69 54.35 18.09
N LEU A 97 -10.43 53.03 18.29
CA LEU A 97 -10.51 52.04 17.24
C LEU A 97 -11.27 50.81 17.70
N LEU A 98 -12.32 50.43 16.97
CA LEU A 98 -12.99 49.14 17.11
C LEU A 98 -12.46 48.19 16.07
N VAL A 99 -11.83 47.10 16.54
CA VAL A 99 -11.35 45.98 15.69
C VAL A 99 -12.28 44.79 15.86
N THR A 100 -12.82 44.29 14.75
CA THR A 100 -13.60 43.08 14.69
C THR A 100 -12.92 42.08 13.73
N SER A 101 -13.11 40.80 13.93
CA SER A 101 -12.55 39.79 13.02
C SER A 101 -13.48 38.61 12.80
N GLU A 102 -13.22 37.90 11.72
CA GLU A 102 -13.78 36.60 11.41
C GLU A 102 -12.62 35.61 11.17
N PRO A 103 -12.45 34.59 12.08
CA PRO A 103 -13.28 34.31 13.25
C PRO A 103 -13.11 35.35 14.37
N ALA A 104 -14.11 35.45 15.23
CA ALA A 104 -14.04 36.26 16.43
C ALA A 104 -13.01 35.68 17.43
N GLY A 105 -12.48 36.54 18.33
CA GLY A 105 -11.49 36.13 19.31
C GLY A 105 -10.05 36.10 18.80
N ALA A 106 -9.78 36.72 17.63
CA ALA A 106 -8.42 36.86 17.12
C ALA A 106 -7.59 37.82 17.99
N ASP A 107 -6.31 37.53 18.18
CA ASP A 107 -5.35 38.33 18.89
C ASP A 107 -4.95 39.54 18.04
N VAL A 108 -4.99 40.76 18.65
CA VAL A 108 -4.58 41.99 18.02
C VAL A 108 -3.30 42.50 18.70
N THR A 109 -2.28 42.77 17.88
CA THR A 109 -0.99 43.28 18.37
C THR A 109 -0.59 44.55 17.60
N ALA A 110 0.11 45.45 18.25
CA ALA A 110 0.73 46.65 17.64
C ALA A 110 2.18 46.78 18.11
N GLY A 111 3.13 46.85 17.18
CA GLY A 111 4.56 46.97 17.54
C GLY A 111 5.07 45.83 18.40
N GLY A 112 4.45 44.65 18.33
CA GLY A 112 4.78 43.48 19.17
C GLY A 112 4.07 43.42 20.52
N LEU A 113 3.36 44.47 20.90
CA LEU A 113 2.57 44.52 22.15
C LEU A 113 1.16 43.99 21.91
N SER A 114 0.67 43.14 22.81
CA SER A 114 -0.72 42.64 22.74
C SER A 114 -1.69 43.72 23.19
N LEU A 115 -2.71 43.94 22.36
CA LEU A 115 -3.79 44.89 22.66
C LEU A 115 -5.04 44.17 23.20
N GLY A 116 -5.21 42.90 22.91
CA GLY A 116 -6.36 42.07 23.30
C GLY A 116 -6.92 41.22 22.18
N LYS A 117 -8.17 40.74 22.35
CA LYS A 117 -8.89 39.85 21.42
C LYS A 117 -10.11 40.54 20.83
N THR A 118 -10.41 40.26 19.55
CA THR A 118 -11.59 40.79 18.85
C THR A 118 -12.90 40.13 19.36
N PRO A 119 -14.02 40.88 19.41
CA PRO A 119 -14.13 42.34 19.16
C PRO A 119 -13.42 43.16 20.22
N LEU A 120 -12.56 44.09 19.80
CA LEU A 120 -11.69 44.85 20.68
C LEU A 120 -11.83 46.37 20.45
N LEU A 121 -12.10 47.11 21.56
CA LEU A 121 -12.04 48.54 21.55
C LEU A 121 -10.66 48.98 22.03
N VAL A 122 -9.88 49.57 21.14
CA VAL A 122 -8.52 50.05 21.42
C VAL A 122 -8.57 51.57 21.64
N THR A 123 -8.07 52.03 22.82
CA THR A 123 -8.03 53.44 23.24
C THR A 123 -6.60 53.93 23.51
N THR A 124 -5.61 53.05 23.33
CA THR A 124 -4.22 53.29 23.72
C THR A 124 -3.31 53.73 22.58
N LEU A 125 -3.79 53.62 21.34
CA LEU A 125 -2.98 53.93 20.16
C LEU A 125 -2.93 55.45 19.91
N PRO A 126 -1.76 55.99 19.52
CA PRO A 126 -1.62 57.39 19.17
C PRO A 126 -2.36 57.70 17.86
N SER A 127 -2.72 59.00 17.68
CA SER A 127 -3.20 59.45 16.38
C SER A 127 -2.13 59.30 15.30
N GLY A 128 -2.56 59.19 14.04
CA GLY A 128 -1.69 58.89 12.91
C GLY A 128 -1.78 57.46 12.43
N LYS A 129 -0.81 57.02 11.65
CA LYS A 129 -0.75 55.68 11.07
C LYS A 129 -0.28 54.63 12.07
N ASN A 130 -1.12 53.67 12.36
CA ASN A 130 -0.82 52.52 13.23
C ASN A 130 -0.84 51.22 12.44
N ARG A 131 0.17 50.37 12.58
CA ARG A 131 0.23 49.05 11.99
C ARG A 131 -0.17 48.02 13.03
N LEU A 132 -1.20 47.25 12.70
CA LEU A 132 -1.73 46.18 13.57
C LEU A 132 -1.55 44.86 12.89
N LYS A 133 -1.24 43.80 13.67
CA LYS A 133 -1.26 42.42 13.24
C LYS A 133 -2.40 41.72 13.96
N VAL A 134 -3.28 41.10 13.17
CA VAL A 134 -4.40 40.29 13.66
C VAL A 134 -4.10 38.82 13.35
N SER A 135 -4.17 37.94 14.36
CA SER A 135 -3.83 36.53 14.25
C SER A 135 -4.79 35.65 15.05
N SER A 136 -5.03 34.45 14.54
CA SER A 136 -5.83 33.43 15.23
C SER A 136 -5.25 32.05 14.91
N THR A 137 -5.30 31.12 15.86
CA THR A 137 -4.78 29.74 15.67
C THR A 137 -5.53 29.04 14.53
N GLY A 138 -4.82 28.49 13.56
CA GLY A 138 -5.39 27.84 12.38
C GLY A 138 -5.78 28.81 11.26
N TYR A 139 -5.29 30.06 11.33
CA TYR A 139 -5.51 31.10 10.32
C TYR A 139 -4.22 31.85 10.00
N ILE A 140 -4.14 32.32 8.77
CA ILE A 140 -3.03 33.16 8.30
C ILE A 140 -3.19 34.53 8.95
N SER A 141 -2.14 35.00 9.65
CA SER A 141 -2.14 36.32 10.24
C SER A 141 -2.18 37.42 9.18
N LYS A 142 -2.91 38.50 9.46
CA LYS A 142 -3.06 39.65 8.56
C LYS A 142 -2.56 40.93 9.21
N GLU A 143 -1.75 41.71 8.50
CA GLU A 143 -1.33 43.02 8.88
C GLU A 143 -2.23 44.07 8.21
N ILE A 144 -2.68 45.03 9.00
CA ILE A 144 -3.49 46.16 8.54
C ILE A 144 -2.85 47.49 9.01
N THR A 145 -3.05 48.54 8.24
CA THR A 145 -2.63 49.89 8.62
C THR A 145 -3.87 50.74 8.80
N VAL A 146 -4.05 51.27 9.98
CA VAL A 146 -5.18 52.14 10.36
C VAL A 146 -4.68 53.54 10.66
N THR A 147 -5.37 54.55 10.13
CA THR A 147 -5.07 55.96 10.43
C THR A 147 -6.11 56.48 11.42
N LEU A 148 -5.65 56.93 12.59
CA LEU A 148 -6.47 57.46 13.64
C LEU A 148 -6.35 58.99 13.65
N ASP A 149 -7.45 59.72 13.62
CA ASP A 149 -7.48 61.19 13.63
C ASP A 149 -7.64 61.79 15.05
N GLY A 150 -7.87 60.90 16.05
CA GLY A 150 -8.08 61.32 17.44
C GLY A 150 -9.41 62.05 17.72
N ARG A 151 -10.25 62.21 16.72
CA ARG A 151 -11.55 62.86 16.81
C ARG A 151 -12.73 61.98 16.57
N SER A 152 -12.58 61.02 15.59
CA SER A 152 -13.64 60.14 15.17
C SER A 152 -13.24 58.70 15.47
N PRO A 153 -14.18 57.82 15.95
CA PRO A 153 -13.90 56.42 16.12
C PRO A 153 -13.69 55.73 14.76
N ALA A 154 -12.56 55.03 14.61
CA ALA A 154 -12.31 54.18 13.46
C ALA A 154 -12.89 52.76 13.70
N LYS A 155 -13.32 52.07 12.65
CA LYS A 155 -13.78 50.69 12.68
C LYS A 155 -13.08 49.88 11.61
N GLU A 156 -12.52 48.73 12.01
CA GLU A 156 -11.88 47.79 11.11
C GLU A 156 -12.48 46.43 11.30
N HIS A 157 -12.77 45.76 10.17
CA HIS A 157 -13.22 44.38 10.14
C HIS A 157 -12.21 43.53 9.36
N VAL A 158 -11.65 42.49 10.02
CA VAL A 158 -10.57 41.69 9.47
C VAL A 158 -11.03 40.27 9.28
N VAL A 159 -11.16 39.82 8.01
CA VAL A 159 -11.40 38.42 7.69
C VAL A 159 -10.05 37.73 7.53
N LEU A 160 -9.82 36.70 8.34
CA LEU A 160 -8.63 35.83 8.29
C LEU A 160 -8.92 34.61 7.44
N SER A 161 -8.00 34.26 6.56
CA SER A 161 -8.07 33.01 5.77
C SER A 161 -7.55 31.84 6.59
N SER A 162 -8.22 30.66 6.51
CA SER A 162 -7.71 29.44 7.13
C SER A 162 -6.30 29.14 6.62
N ASP A 163 -5.41 28.69 7.49
CA ASP A 163 -4.07 28.18 7.12
C ASP A 163 -4.08 26.71 6.69
N SER A 164 -5.25 26.08 6.68
CA SER A 164 -5.45 24.67 6.45
C SER A 164 -6.54 24.40 5.42
N GLY A 165 -6.46 23.25 4.76
CA GLY A 165 -7.46 22.76 3.82
C GLY A 165 -8.38 21.70 4.41
N THR A 166 -9.30 21.23 3.58
CA THR A 166 -10.24 20.14 3.86
C THR A 166 -10.11 19.06 2.79
N LEU A 167 -10.03 17.80 3.20
CA LEU A 167 -9.94 16.63 2.32
C LEU A 167 -11.20 15.79 2.48
N SER A 168 -11.92 15.56 1.38
CA SER A 168 -12.96 14.54 1.28
C SER A 168 -12.31 13.25 0.77
N ILE A 169 -12.42 12.17 1.51
CA ILE A 169 -11.72 10.92 1.23
C ILE A 169 -12.74 9.84 0.98
N ASP A 170 -12.68 9.21 -0.18
CA ASP A 170 -13.42 8.02 -0.54
C ASP A 170 -12.47 6.89 -0.92
N SER A 171 -12.89 5.63 -0.81
CA SER A 171 -12.11 4.47 -1.21
C SER A 171 -12.97 3.43 -1.91
N ASP A 172 -12.33 2.57 -2.67
CA ASP A 172 -12.97 1.41 -3.26
C ASP A 172 -12.21 0.14 -2.81
N PRO A 173 -12.85 -0.71 -1.95
CA PRO A 173 -14.19 -0.56 -1.36
C PRO A 173 -14.25 0.56 -0.31
N THR A 174 -15.46 1.01 -0.01
CA THR A 174 -15.74 1.95 1.07
C THR A 174 -15.54 1.29 2.45
N GLY A 175 -15.47 2.09 3.51
CA GLY A 175 -15.31 1.59 4.89
C GLY A 175 -13.86 1.42 5.34
N ALA A 176 -12.88 1.88 4.56
CA ALA A 176 -11.48 1.87 4.98
C ALA A 176 -11.25 2.86 6.13
N GLU A 177 -10.50 2.44 7.14
CA GLU A 177 -10.02 3.31 8.23
C GLU A 177 -9.08 4.37 7.66
N VAL A 178 -9.36 5.63 8.03
CA VAL A 178 -8.59 6.79 7.60
C VAL A 178 -7.74 7.31 8.74
N MET A 179 -6.44 7.40 8.51
CA MET A 179 -5.48 8.01 9.44
C MET A 179 -4.78 9.17 8.74
N VAL A 180 -4.62 10.28 9.46
CA VAL A 180 -3.83 11.43 9.00
C VAL A 180 -2.76 11.72 10.02
N ASN A 181 -1.49 11.69 9.60
CA ASN A 181 -0.32 11.82 10.47
C ASN A 181 -0.35 10.85 11.67
N GLY A 182 -0.80 9.61 11.44
CA GLY A 182 -0.92 8.58 12.47
C GLY A 182 -2.13 8.72 13.40
N LEU A 183 -2.96 9.74 13.23
CA LEU A 183 -4.17 9.94 14.03
C LEU A 183 -5.42 9.45 13.27
N PRO A 184 -6.29 8.64 13.90
CA PRO A 184 -7.53 8.18 13.27
C PRO A 184 -8.48 9.36 13.02
N ARG A 185 -9.12 9.36 11.85
CA ARG A 185 -10.04 10.42 11.40
C ARG A 185 -11.43 9.92 11.01
N GLY A 186 -11.64 8.60 11.06
CA GLY A 186 -12.90 7.95 10.72
C GLY A 186 -12.71 6.88 9.65
N THR A 187 -13.79 6.55 8.93
CA THR A 187 -13.81 5.56 7.85
C THR A 187 -14.36 6.20 6.57
N THR A 188 -13.89 5.72 5.42
CA THR A 188 -14.35 6.22 4.11
C THR A 188 -15.81 5.82 3.82
N PRO A 189 -16.62 6.72 3.20
CA PRO A 189 -16.28 8.10 2.85
C PRO A 189 -16.27 9.02 4.08
N CYS A 190 -15.27 9.87 4.23
CA CYS A 190 -15.21 10.84 5.32
C CYS A 190 -14.60 12.17 4.89
N ARG A 191 -14.82 13.20 5.71
CA ARG A 191 -14.29 14.54 5.49
C ARG A 191 -13.36 14.93 6.65
N VAL A 192 -12.11 15.24 6.31
CA VAL A 192 -11.09 15.64 7.27
C VAL A 192 -10.73 17.10 7.06
N SER A 193 -11.02 17.95 8.05
CA SER A 193 -10.70 19.36 8.05
C SER A 193 -9.41 19.64 8.81
N ARG A 194 -8.85 20.84 8.65
CA ARG A 194 -7.63 21.34 9.30
C ARG A 194 -6.38 20.54 8.92
N ILE A 195 -6.25 20.22 7.64
CA ILE A 195 -5.01 19.68 7.09
C ILE A 195 -4.15 20.85 6.66
N SER A 196 -3.00 21.03 7.31
CA SER A 196 -2.03 22.08 6.99
C SER A 196 -0.69 21.47 6.58
N GLY A 197 -0.06 22.07 5.59
CA GLY A 197 1.23 21.62 5.09
C GLY A 197 1.21 20.21 4.50
N ILE A 198 2.36 19.54 4.56
CA ILE A 198 2.50 18.14 4.11
C ILE A 198 1.96 17.22 5.20
N SER A 199 1.01 16.40 4.84
CA SER A 199 0.39 15.41 5.73
C SER A 199 0.42 14.03 5.10
N ILE A 200 0.58 12.99 5.92
CA ILE A 200 0.57 11.60 5.51
C ILE A 200 -0.84 11.05 5.71
N LEU A 201 -1.52 10.73 4.59
CA LEU A 201 -2.77 9.99 4.60
C LEU A 201 -2.48 8.50 4.54
N GLU A 202 -3.05 7.73 5.44
CA GLU A 202 -3.01 6.27 5.44
C GLU A 202 -4.43 5.72 5.46
N LEU A 203 -4.72 4.75 4.54
CA LEU A 203 -5.97 4.00 4.49
C LEU A 203 -5.68 2.54 4.80
N ARG A 204 -6.52 1.93 5.65
CA ARG A 204 -6.47 0.51 6.00
C ARG A 204 -7.85 -0.11 5.88
N ALA A 205 -7.92 -1.29 5.26
CA ALA A 205 -9.12 -2.11 5.22
C ALA A 205 -8.73 -3.58 5.36
N GLU A 206 -9.57 -4.38 6.00
CA GLU A 206 -9.33 -5.80 6.21
C GLU A 206 -9.26 -6.54 4.86
N GLY A 207 -8.23 -7.35 4.69
CA GLY A 207 -7.98 -8.06 3.43
C GLY A 207 -7.43 -7.20 2.28
N TYR A 208 -7.04 -5.95 2.53
CA TYR A 208 -6.46 -5.05 1.54
C TYR A 208 -5.09 -4.54 1.97
N LYS A 209 -4.24 -4.24 0.99
CA LYS A 209 -2.94 -3.61 1.24
C LYS A 209 -3.15 -2.20 1.77
N PRO A 210 -2.44 -1.78 2.84
CA PRO A 210 -2.52 -0.41 3.32
C PRO A 210 -1.95 0.56 2.28
N VAL A 211 -2.62 1.69 2.09
CA VAL A 211 -2.17 2.74 1.18
C VAL A 211 -1.67 3.93 1.98
N LYS A 212 -0.46 4.40 1.69
CA LYS A 212 0.10 5.63 2.25
C LYS A 212 0.39 6.64 1.16
N ARG A 213 -0.05 7.88 1.35
CA ARG A 213 0.18 8.99 0.41
C ARG A 213 0.50 10.28 1.15
N GLU A 214 1.45 11.02 0.64
CA GLU A 214 1.65 12.40 1.05
C GLU A 214 0.61 13.29 0.36
N ILE A 215 0.01 14.19 1.15
CA ILE A 215 -0.99 15.14 0.70
C ILE A 215 -0.56 16.52 1.20
N SER A 216 -0.52 17.47 0.30
CA SER A 216 -0.36 18.88 0.61
C SER A 216 -1.58 19.64 0.13
N LEU A 217 -2.21 20.40 1.01
CA LEU A 217 -3.35 21.25 0.69
C LEU A 217 -2.94 22.72 0.87
N SER A 218 -3.38 23.55 -0.06
CA SER A 218 -3.27 25.00 0.08
C SER A 218 -4.28 25.51 1.12
N PRO A 219 -4.01 26.65 1.74
CA PRO A 219 -4.93 27.29 2.66
C PRO A 219 -6.32 27.49 2.04
N GLY A 220 -7.36 27.00 2.73
CA GLY A 220 -8.75 27.07 2.26
C GLY A 220 -9.12 26.08 1.16
N GLU A 221 -8.20 25.25 0.68
CA GLU A 221 -8.47 24.27 -0.39
C GLU A 221 -9.42 23.17 0.10
N VAL A 222 -10.38 22.82 -0.74
CA VAL A 222 -11.22 21.63 -0.58
C VAL A 222 -10.90 20.69 -1.72
N ARG A 223 -10.42 19.48 -1.39
CA ARG A 223 -10.03 18.47 -2.38
C ARG A 223 -10.77 17.17 -2.11
N ASP A 224 -11.30 16.57 -3.18
CA ASP A 224 -11.91 15.26 -3.17
C ASP A 224 -10.90 14.23 -3.71
N VAL A 225 -10.72 13.12 -2.98
CA VAL A 225 -9.80 12.04 -3.37
C VAL A 225 -10.52 10.71 -3.25
N ARG A 226 -10.49 9.92 -4.33
CA ARG A 226 -10.95 8.53 -4.34
C ARG A 226 -9.75 7.61 -4.52
N ILE A 227 -9.57 6.64 -3.62
CA ILE A 227 -8.41 5.75 -3.57
C ILE A 227 -8.87 4.30 -3.71
N PRO A 228 -8.54 3.62 -4.82
CA PRO A 228 -8.75 2.19 -4.93
C PRO A 228 -7.77 1.45 -4.03
N LEU A 229 -8.26 0.44 -3.31
CA LEU A 229 -7.45 -0.43 -2.47
C LEU A 229 -7.18 -1.75 -3.19
N GLU A 230 -5.95 -2.21 -3.16
CA GLU A 230 -5.58 -3.50 -3.72
C GLU A 230 -5.84 -4.61 -2.70
N PRO A 231 -6.58 -5.68 -3.08
CA PRO A 231 -6.79 -6.81 -2.20
C PRO A 231 -5.44 -7.50 -1.90
N MET A 232 -5.27 -7.96 -0.66
CA MET A 232 -4.14 -8.80 -0.29
C MET A 232 -4.25 -10.16 -0.99
N PRO A 233 -3.16 -10.67 -1.57
CA PRO A 233 -3.14 -12.03 -2.08
C PRO A 233 -3.29 -13.02 -0.93
N GLY A 234 -3.92 -14.17 -1.23
CA GLY A 234 -4.01 -15.30 -0.31
C GLY A 234 -2.92 -16.35 -0.58
N THR A 235 -2.98 -17.45 0.16
CA THR A 235 -2.12 -18.62 -0.04
C THR A 235 -3.00 -19.85 -0.11
N LEU A 236 -2.84 -20.68 -1.18
CA LEU A 236 -3.54 -21.94 -1.32
C LEU A 236 -2.53 -23.09 -1.26
N ARG A 237 -2.64 -23.92 -0.22
CA ARG A 237 -1.87 -25.16 -0.08
C ARG A 237 -2.72 -26.33 -0.51
N ILE A 238 -2.22 -27.12 -1.46
CA ILE A 238 -2.88 -28.28 -2.05
C ILE A 238 -2.12 -29.52 -1.62
N VAL A 239 -2.83 -30.46 -0.97
CA VAL A 239 -2.28 -31.71 -0.45
C VAL A 239 -3.07 -32.88 -1.04
N SER A 240 -2.42 -33.98 -1.34
CA SER A 240 -3.11 -35.22 -1.75
C SER A 240 -2.74 -36.41 -0.85
N ILE A 241 -3.65 -37.33 -0.73
CA ILE A 241 -3.43 -38.62 -0.10
C ILE A 241 -3.80 -39.74 -1.11
N PRO A 242 -2.81 -40.49 -1.62
CA PRO A 242 -1.35 -40.40 -1.40
C PRO A 242 -0.73 -39.12 -1.95
N GLU A 243 0.43 -38.74 -1.42
CA GLU A 243 1.22 -37.60 -1.93
C GLU A 243 1.78 -37.87 -3.34
N GLY A 244 2.30 -36.79 -3.98
CA GLY A 244 2.95 -36.86 -5.29
C GLY A 244 1.98 -36.83 -6.47
N ALA A 245 0.73 -36.40 -6.26
CA ALA A 245 -0.20 -36.12 -7.36
C ALA A 245 0.24 -34.85 -8.13
N ARG A 246 0.15 -34.94 -9.46
CA ARG A 246 0.36 -33.77 -10.32
C ARG A 246 -0.75 -32.75 -10.12
N VAL A 247 -0.40 -31.52 -9.78
CA VAL A 247 -1.33 -30.45 -9.50
C VAL A 247 -1.45 -29.54 -10.72
N TYR A 248 -2.68 -29.35 -11.16
CA TYR A 248 -3.06 -28.37 -12.18
C TYR A 248 -3.96 -27.31 -11.55
N VAL A 249 -3.65 -26.05 -11.83
CA VAL A 249 -4.47 -24.91 -11.39
C VAL A 249 -4.89 -24.15 -12.65
N ASN A 250 -6.19 -24.06 -12.87
CA ASN A 250 -6.78 -23.50 -14.10
C ASN A 250 -6.17 -24.14 -15.37
N ASP A 251 -6.10 -25.50 -15.36
CA ASP A 251 -5.53 -26.37 -16.42
C ASP A 251 -4.02 -26.24 -16.67
N GLU A 252 -3.33 -25.38 -15.92
CA GLU A 252 -1.88 -25.23 -16.02
C GLU A 252 -1.18 -26.11 -14.97
N TYR A 253 -0.22 -26.94 -15.40
CA TYR A 253 0.61 -27.75 -14.49
C TYR A 253 1.48 -26.86 -13.61
N LYS A 254 1.40 -27.04 -12.30
CA LYS A 254 2.13 -26.24 -11.32
C LYS A 254 3.20 -27.02 -10.54
N GLY A 255 3.08 -28.34 -10.47
CA GLY A 255 4.01 -29.19 -9.71
C GLY A 255 3.33 -30.42 -9.15
N GLU A 256 3.92 -31.03 -8.12
CA GLU A 256 3.39 -32.19 -7.42
C GLU A 256 2.96 -31.84 -5.99
N SER A 257 1.95 -32.53 -5.46
CA SER A 257 1.49 -32.34 -4.08
C SER A 257 2.47 -32.94 -3.06
N PRO A 258 2.71 -32.25 -1.92
CA PRO A 258 2.09 -30.99 -1.49
C PRO A 258 2.61 -29.78 -2.28
N TYR A 259 1.70 -28.98 -2.82
CA TYR A 259 2.00 -27.78 -3.59
C TYR A 259 1.43 -26.54 -2.89
N THR A 260 2.17 -25.43 -2.92
CA THR A 260 1.72 -24.14 -2.35
C THR A 260 1.71 -23.08 -3.45
N LEU A 261 0.53 -22.55 -3.74
CA LEU A 261 0.33 -21.36 -4.55
C LEU A 261 0.39 -20.14 -3.63
N ALA A 262 1.57 -19.51 -3.54
CA ALA A 262 1.75 -18.23 -2.86
C ALA A 262 1.20 -17.10 -3.73
N ASP A 263 0.86 -15.98 -3.09
CA ASP A 263 0.37 -14.76 -3.73
C ASP A 263 -0.84 -14.99 -4.67
N ALA A 264 -1.69 -15.94 -4.29
CA ALA A 264 -2.93 -16.22 -5.03
C ALA A 264 -3.86 -15.00 -4.96
N LYS A 265 -4.24 -14.46 -6.12
CA LYS A 265 -5.24 -13.37 -6.19
C LYS A 265 -6.56 -13.89 -5.66
N PRO A 266 -7.34 -13.10 -4.92
CA PRO A 266 -8.69 -13.50 -4.51
C PRO A 266 -9.54 -13.89 -5.71
N GLY A 267 -10.21 -15.05 -5.60
CA GLY A 267 -11.01 -15.59 -6.69
C GLY A 267 -11.10 -17.11 -6.64
N THR A 268 -11.80 -17.70 -7.61
CA THR A 268 -12.01 -19.14 -7.72
C THR A 268 -10.96 -19.75 -8.65
N TYR A 269 -10.35 -20.83 -8.20
CA TYR A 269 -9.35 -21.62 -8.90
C TYR A 269 -9.90 -23.00 -9.18
N HIS A 270 -9.86 -23.45 -10.44
CA HIS A 270 -10.12 -24.84 -10.80
C HIS A 270 -8.86 -25.66 -10.53
N VAL A 271 -8.91 -26.52 -9.50
CA VAL A 271 -7.77 -27.35 -9.09
C VAL A 271 -8.05 -28.80 -9.47
N ARG A 272 -7.20 -29.40 -10.30
CA ARG A 272 -7.25 -30.79 -10.72
C ARG A 272 -5.96 -31.51 -10.33
N LEU A 273 -6.11 -32.71 -9.76
CA LEU A 273 -5.01 -33.57 -9.37
C LEU A 273 -5.07 -34.87 -10.15
N ASP A 274 -3.91 -35.27 -10.69
CA ASP A 274 -3.74 -36.54 -11.39
C ASP A 274 -2.62 -37.36 -10.73
N LEU A 275 -2.94 -38.56 -10.28
CA LEU A 275 -1.98 -39.49 -9.72
C LEU A 275 -2.08 -40.84 -10.47
N LYS A 276 -0.93 -41.35 -10.89
CA LYS A 276 -0.90 -42.65 -11.55
C LYS A 276 -1.48 -43.74 -10.65
N GLY A 277 -2.46 -44.49 -11.15
CA GLY A 277 -3.13 -45.52 -10.39
C GLY A 277 -4.26 -45.02 -9.49
N CYS A 278 -4.67 -43.79 -9.68
CA CYS A 278 -5.84 -43.19 -9.05
C CYS A 278 -6.71 -42.48 -10.08
N ASP A 279 -7.95 -42.27 -9.74
CA ASP A 279 -8.85 -41.43 -10.51
C ASP A 279 -8.42 -39.96 -10.41
N SER A 280 -8.61 -39.19 -11.48
CA SER A 280 -8.42 -37.76 -11.46
C SER A 280 -9.47 -37.10 -10.53
N SER A 281 -9.04 -36.16 -9.74
CA SER A 281 -9.91 -35.40 -8.82
C SER A 281 -9.83 -33.91 -9.11
N ALA A 282 -10.98 -33.25 -9.25
CA ALA A 282 -11.05 -31.82 -9.51
C ALA A 282 -12.06 -31.13 -8.59
N ARG A 283 -11.75 -29.89 -8.18
CA ARG A 283 -12.62 -29.04 -7.38
C ARG A 283 -12.37 -27.57 -7.71
N ASP A 284 -13.42 -26.78 -7.58
CA ASP A 284 -13.31 -25.33 -7.59
C ASP A 284 -13.10 -24.82 -6.16
N ILE A 285 -12.03 -24.06 -5.96
CA ILE A 285 -11.59 -23.58 -4.64
C ILE A 285 -11.56 -22.07 -4.67
N THR A 286 -12.28 -21.42 -3.77
CA THR A 286 -12.29 -19.96 -3.66
C THR A 286 -11.28 -19.52 -2.61
N VAL A 287 -10.33 -18.69 -3.02
CA VAL A 287 -9.35 -18.04 -2.14
C VAL A 287 -9.83 -16.65 -1.81
N GLU A 288 -10.04 -16.37 -0.54
CA GLU A 288 -10.41 -15.04 -0.06
C GLU A 288 -9.17 -14.14 0.12
N LYS A 289 -9.42 -12.84 0.26
CA LYS A 289 -8.38 -11.82 0.43
C LYS A 289 -7.54 -12.08 1.68
N GLY A 290 -6.23 -12.23 1.50
CA GLY A 290 -5.28 -12.46 2.59
C GLY A 290 -5.43 -13.80 3.31
N ALA A 291 -6.31 -14.70 2.85
CA ALA A 291 -6.57 -15.98 3.47
C ALA A 291 -5.47 -17.00 3.17
N THR A 292 -5.19 -17.88 4.15
CA THR A 292 -4.38 -19.08 3.95
C THR A 292 -5.32 -20.28 4.02
N LEU A 293 -5.45 -21.01 2.90
CA LEU A 293 -6.34 -22.15 2.76
C LEU A 293 -5.49 -23.41 2.49
N THR A 294 -5.84 -24.52 3.14
CA THR A 294 -5.27 -25.85 2.86
C THR A 294 -6.38 -26.77 2.43
N GLU A 295 -6.23 -27.32 1.21
CA GLU A 295 -7.18 -28.28 0.63
C GLU A 295 -6.56 -29.66 0.52
N GLU A 296 -7.25 -30.66 1.07
CA GLU A 296 -6.86 -32.06 1.02
C GLU A 296 -7.69 -32.82 -0.02
N PHE A 297 -6.99 -33.47 -0.95
CA PHE A 297 -7.57 -34.35 -1.98
C PHE A 297 -7.28 -35.80 -1.65
N ARG A 298 -8.31 -36.57 -1.33
CA ARG A 298 -8.19 -38.04 -1.18
C ARG A 298 -8.36 -38.69 -2.53
N MET A 299 -7.26 -39.24 -3.05
CA MET A 299 -7.24 -39.87 -4.37
C MET A 299 -7.79 -41.31 -4.26
N VAL A 300 -8.74 -41.63 -5.10
CA VAL A 300 -9.35 -42.99 -5.16
C VAL A 300 -8.52 -43.87 -6.07
N LYS A 301 -8.02 -45.01 -5.55
CA LYS A 301 -7.27 -45.97 -6.35
C LYS A 301 -8.14 -46.56 -7.44
N ASN A 302 -7.62 -46.62 -8.66
CA ASN A 302 -8.25 -47.23 -9.82
C ASN A 302 -7.45 -48.41 -10.33
N THR A 303 -6.69 -49.09 -9.47
CA THR A 303 -5.85 -50.24 -9.80
C THR A 303 -6.40 -51.53 -9.24
N GLY A 304 -6.12 -52.63 -9.94
CA GLY A 304 -6.35 -54.00 -9.50
C GLY A 304 -5.09 -54.85 -9.62
N HIS A 305 -5.22 -56.13 -9.32
CA HIS A 305 -4.10 -57.08 -9.31
C HIS A 305 -4.41 -58.25 -10.23
N LEU A 306 -3.36 -58.87 -10.78
CA LEU A 306 -3.46 -60.03 -11.62
C LEU A 306 -2.51 -61.12 -11.10
N GLU A 307 -3.02 -62.33 -10.84
CA GLU A 307 -2.23 -63.51 -10.50
C GLU A 307 -2.32 -64.53 -11.62
N ILE A 308 -1.16 -64.87 -12.22
CA ILE A 308 -1.10 -65.82 -13.38
C ILE A 308 -0.37 -67.06 -12.97
N PHE A 309 -1.07 -68.16 -13.13
CA PHE A 309 -0.55 -69.55 -12.95
C PHE A 309 -0.49 -70.17 -14.30
N THR A 310 0.58 -70.90 -14.60
CA THR A 310 0.71 -71.67 -15.84
C THR A 310 1.09 -73.13 -15.56
N SER A 311 0.54 -74.05 -16.33
CA SER A 311 1.00 -75.39 -16.37
C SER A 311 1.35 -75.80 -17.84
N PRO A 312 2.62 -76.09 -18.13
CA PRO A 312 3.78 -76.11 -17.21
C PRO A 312 4.29 -74.66 -16.87
N SER A 313 5.13 -74.62 -15.86
CA SER A 313 5.85 -73.38 -15.46
C SER A 313 6.89 -72.99 -16.52
N GLY A 314 7.49 -71.76 -16.37
CA GLY A 314 8.52 -71.22 -17.29
C GLY A 314 7.93 -70.56 -18.55
N ALA A 315 6.68 -70.22 -18.53
CA ALA A 315 6.04 -69.41 -19.59
C ALA A 315 6.27 -67.92 -19.44
N MET A 316 6.61 -67.26 -20.53
CA MET A 316 6.74 -65.78 -20.59
C MET A 316 5.35 -65.22 -20.72
N VAL A 317 5.09 -64.18 -19.85
CA VAL A 317 3.83 -63.47 -19.80
C VAL A 317 4.04 -62.07 -20.35
N MET A 318 3.17 -61.68 -21.29
CA MET A 318 3.12 -60.32 -21.85
C MET A 318 1.72 -59.72 -21.64
N LEU A 319 1.67 -58.41 -21.36
CA LEU A 319 0.43 -57.62 -21.35
C LEU A 319 0.59 -56.47 -22.32
N ASN A 320 -0.36 -56.33 -23.25
CA ASN A 320 -0.35 -55.32 -24.31
C ASN A 320 1.02 -55.29 -25.03
N GLY A 321 1.54 -56.50 -25.41
CA GLY A 321 2.82 -56.67 -26.09
C GLY A 321 4.08 -56.42 -25.24
N LYS A 322 3.95 -56.02 -23.96
CA LYS A 322 5.10 -55.80 -23.07
C LYS A 322 5.33 -56.98 -22.16
N LYS A 323 6.57 -57.52 -22.14
CA LYS A 323 6.99 -58.58 -21.21
C LYS A 323 6.80 -58.11 -19.75
N ARG A 324 6.11 -58.93 -18.94
CA ARG A 324 5.85 -58.67 -17.52
C ARG A 324 6.60 -59.61 -16.58
N GLY A 325 6.93 -60.83 -17.06
CA GLY A 325 7.67 -61.80 -16.26
C GLY A 325 7.63 -63.18 -16.88
N ILE A 326 8.17 -64.17 -16.14
CA ILE A 326 8.14 -65.57 -16.47
C ILE A 326 7.56 -66.31 -15.27
N THR A 327 6.62 -67.20 -15.49
CA THR A 327 6.03 -67.98 -14.42
C THR A 327 7.08 -69.05 -13.95
N MET A 328 7.23 -69.20 -12.63
CA MET A 328 8.24 -70.05 -12.03
C MET A 328 7.58 -71.05 -11.07
N THR A 329 8.26 -72.09 -10.74
CA THR A 329 7.88 -73.00 -9.66
C THR A 329 9.10 -73.21 -8.74
N ARG A 330 8.87 -73.35 -7.46
CA ARG A 330 9.89 -73.69 -6.47
C ARG A 330 10.07 -75.24 -6.40
N LYS A 331 9.15 -76.00 -6.98
CA LYS A 331 9.22 -77.46 -7.03
C LYS A 331 10.00 -77.92 -8.27
N SER A 332 10.73 -78.98 -8.15
CA SER A 332 11.53 -79.55 -9.25
C SER A 332 10.71 -80.12 -10.40
N ASP A 333 9.40 -80.33 -10.23
CA ASP A 333 8.52 -80.79 -11.26
C ASP A 333 7.94 -79.72 -12.12
N ILE A 334 8.50 -79.49 -13.30
CA ILE A 334 8.13 -78.52 -14.29
C ILE A 334 6.75 -78.74 -14.90
N SER A 335 6.20 -79.97 -14.78
CA SER A 335 4.88 -80.34 -15.33
C SER A 335 3.72 -79.78 -14.49
N GLN A 336 3.99 -79.41 -13.27
CA GLN A 336 2.99 -78.87 -12.33
C GLN A 336 2.66 -77.41 -12.57
N MET A 337 1.58 -76.94 -11.93
CA MET A 337 1.16 -75.54 -11.91
C MET A 337 2.27 -74.67 -11.30
N SER A 338 2.58 -73.58 -11.93
CA SER A 338 3.55 -72.63 -11.40
C SER A 338 3.07 -71.93 -10.10
N ASP A 339 4.01 -71.33 -9.36
CA ASP A 339 3.67 -70.31 -8.39
C ASP A 339 3.03 -69.12 -9.13
N PRO A 340 2.22 -68.30 -8.45
CA PRO A 340 1.60 -67.06 -9.07
C PRO A 340 2.63 -66.05 -9.51
N LEU A 341 2.61 -65.66 -10.77
CA LEU A 341 3.22 -64.43 -11.22
C LEU A 341 2.26 -63.31 -10.85
N ARG A 342 2.65 -62.50 -9.85
CA ARG A 342 1.83 -61.36 -9.37
C ARG A 342 2.18 -60.11 -10.11
N LEU A 343 1.17 -59.46 -10.68
CA LEU A 343 1.26 -58.15 -11.30
C LEU A 343 0.34 -57.21 -10.52
N ASN A 344 0.94 -56.33 -9.71
CA ASN A 344 0.21 -55.41 -8.85
C ASN A 344 0.05 -54.06 -9.51
N ASP A 345 -0.92 -53.27 -9.04
CA ASP A 345 -1.17 -51.85 -9.40
C ASP A 345 -1.38 -51.67 -10.92
N LEU A 346 -2.09 -52.62 -11.54
CA LEU A 346 -2.55 -52.49 -12.92
C LEU A 346 -3.78 -51.56 -12.94
N VAL A 347 -3.76 -50.53 -13.78
CA VAL A 347 -4.91 -49.64 -13.94
C VAL A 347 -6.12 -50.45 -14.42
N GLU A 348 -7.31 -50.11 -13.90
CA GLU A 348 -8.56 -50.73 -14.35
C GLU A 348 -8.72 -50.61 -15.87
N GLY A 349 -9.13 -51.71 -16.52
CA GLY A 349 -9.35 -51.73 -17.95
C GLY A 349 -9.08 -53.05 -18.60
N GLU A 350 -9.18 -53.09 -19.92
CA GLU A 350 -8.91 -54.30 -20.75
C GLU A 350 -7.43 -54.39 -21.09
N TYR A 351 -6.91 -55.60 -20.99
CA TYR A 351 -5.53 -55.94 -21.36
C TYR A 351 -5.52 -57.11 -22.31
N GLU A 352 -4.64 -57.09 -23.29
CA GLU A 352 -4.32 -58.24 -24.11
C GLU A 352 -3.24 -59.08 -23.40
N LEU A 353 -3.63 -60.23 -22.88
CA LEU A 353 -2.72 -61.17 -22.24
C LEU A 353 -2.19 -62.16 -23.26
N GLU A 354 -0.89 -62.26 -23.37
CA GLU A 354 -0.20 -63.25 -24.16
C GLU A 354 0.71 -64.10 -23.26
N VAL A 355 0.64 -65.40 -23.41
CA VAL A 355 1.51 -66.33 -22.71
C VAL A 355 2.20 -67.29 -23.74
N VAL A 356 3.53 -67.26 -23.71
CA VAL A 356 4.37 -67.96 -24.69
C VAL A 356 5.38 -68.83 -23.98
N LYS A 357 5.45 -70.08 -24.42
CA LYS A 357 6.50 -71.07 -24.02
C LYS A 357 6.95 -71.86 -25.21
N LYS A 358 8.26 -71.99 -25.34
CA LYS A 358 8.82 -72.86 -26.45
C LYS A 358 8.26 -74.27 -26.40
N GLY A 359 7.76 -74.73 -27.54
CA GLY A 359 7.14 -76.03 -27.67
C GLY A 359 5.67 -76.15 -27.22
N TYR A 360 5.04 -75.04 -26.96
CA TYR A 360 3.63 -74.90 -26.58
C TYR A 360 2.89 -73.88 -27.41
N ALA A 361 1.59 -74.08 -27.59
CA ALA A 361 0.73 -73.15 -28.28
C ALA A 361 0.66 -71.85 -27.50
N LYS A 362 0.77 -70.74 -28.24
CA LYS A 362 0.61 -69.32 -27.66
C LYS A 362 -0.83 -69.20 -27.19
N ILE A 363 -1.03 -68.75 -25.97
CA ILE A 363 -2.31 -68.24 -25.48
C ILE A 363 -2.38 -66.74 -25.68
N SER A 364 -3.42 -66.25 -26.35
CA SER A 364 -3.75 -64.82 -26.49
C SER A 364 -5.21 -64.67 -26.14
N ARG A 365 -5.50 -63.77 -25.18
CA ARG A 365 -6.87 -63.44 -24.79
C ARG A 365 -6.95 -62.07 -24.14
N LYS A 366 -8.11 -61.42 -24.26
CA LYS A 366 -8.46 -60.22 -23.52
C LYS A 366 -8.86 -60.57 -22.10
N ILE A 367 -8.39 -59.78 -21.16
CA ILE A 367 -8.72 -59.86 -19.74
C ILE A 367 -9.13 -58.50 -19.24
N THR A 368 -10.02 -58.40 -18.26
CA THR A 368 -10.43 -57.17 -17.64
C THR A 368 -9.91 -57.12 -16.22
N VAL A 369 -9.10 -56.11 -15.91
CA VAL A 369 -8.67 -55.79 -14.56
C VAL A 369 -9.68 -54.84 -13.95
N THR A 370 -10.20 -55.16 -12.77
CA THR A 370 -11.16 -54.37 -12.02
C THR A 370 -10.47 -53.81 -10.78
N ARG A 371 -10.79 -52.56 -10.45
CA ARG A 371 -10.22 -51.86 -9.28
C ARG A 371 -10.39 -52.69 -8.00
N GLU A 372 -9.38 -52.62 -7.16
CA GLU A 372 -9.33 -53.28 -5.83
C GLU A 372 -9.57 -54.81 -5.84
N LYS A 373 -9.62 -55.42 -7.02
CA LYS A 373 -9.80 -56.89 -7.15
C LYS A 373 -8.54 -57.55 -7.67
N THR A 374 -8.33 -58.79 -7.20
CA THR A 374 -7.31 -59.69 -7.75
C THR A 374 -7.99 -60.66 -8.73
N LEU A 375 -7.52 -60.67 -9.97
CA LEU A 375 -7.96 -61.60 -10.99
C LEU A 375 -7.01 -62.80 -11.03
N PRO A 376 -7.38 -63.98 -10.51
CA PRO A 376 -6.57 -65.18 -10.64
C PRO A 376 -6.82 -65.86 -12.00
N LEU A 377 -5.75 -66.17 -12.72
CA LEU A 377 -5.79 -66.86 -14.03
C LEU A 377 -4.97 -68.10 -14.01
N GLN A 378 -5.62 -69.26 -14.17
CA GLN A 378 -4.98 -70.53 -14.32
C GLN A 378 -4.97 -70.92 -15.80
N LEU A 379 -3.78 -71.08 -16.37
CA LEU A 379 -3.57 -71.31 -17.79
C LEU A 379 -2.86 -72.61 -18.03
N LYS A 380 -3.52 -73.56 -18.69
CA LYS A 380 -2.93 -74.81 -19.16
C LYS A 380 -2.45 -74.59 -20.57
N LEU A 381 -1.15 -74.71 -20.79
CA LEU A 381 -0.55 -74.64 -22.13
C LEU A 381 -0.63 -75.95 -22.84
N GLU A 382 -1.07 -75.95 -24.08
CA GLU A 382 -1.13 -77.12 -24.93
C GLU A 382 0.21 -77.33 -25.61
N ARG A 383 0.79 -78.58 -25.47
CA ARG A 383 2.06 -78.92 -26.11
C ARG A 383 1.87 -78.92 -27.60
N LEU A 384 2.72 -78.28 -28.35
CA LEU A 384 2.80 -78.37 -29.81
C LEU A 384 3.64 -79.59 -30.16
N PHE A 385 3.08 -80.44 -30.96
CA PHE A 385 3.83 -81.54 -31.60
C PHE A 385 4.48 -80.97 -32.87
N ILE A 386 5.80 -80.69 -32.82
CA ILE A 386 6.60 -80.22 -33.96
C ILE A 386 7.68 -81.27 -34.19
N PRO A 387 7.53 -82.16 -35.21
CA PRO A 387 8.55 -83.13 -35.55
C PRO A 387 9.86 -82.38 -35.90
N ASP A 388 10.87 -82.57 -35.07
CA ASP A 388 12.19 -81.93 -35.24
C ASP A 388 13.32 -82.98 -35.50
N TYR A 389 12.97 -84.26 -35.45
CA TYR A 389 13.91 -85.33 -35.59
C TYR A 389 13.45 -86.39 -36.59
N GLU A 390 14.38 -86.88 -37.38
CA GLU A 390 14.11 -87.96 -38.37
C GLU A 390 14.99 -89.13 -38.06
N VAL A 391 14.38 -90.31 -38.12
CA VAL A 391 15.08 -91.62 -38.04
C VAL A 391 14.72 -92.44 -39.31
N VAL A 392 15.72 -92.67 -40.11
CA VAL A 392 15.57 -93.52 -41.33
C VAL A 392 16.03 -94.93 -41.01
N THR A 393 15.13 -95.89 -41.18
CA THR A 393 15.41 -97.33 -41.04
C THR A 393 15.42 -98.01 -42.40
N ILE A 394 15.65 -99.29 -42.42
CA ILE A 394 15.58 -100.12 -43.63
C ILE A 394 14.15 -100.17 -44.18
N ARG A 395 13.15 -100.08 -43.27
CA ARG A 395 11.75 -100.30 -43.64
C ARG A 395 10.96 -99.03 -43.88
N ARG A 396 11.19 -97.99 -43.04
CA ARG A 396 10.45 -96.69 -43.10
C ARG A 396 11.23 -95.56 -42.45
N THR A 397 10.81 -94.34 -42.74
CA THR A 397 11.30 -93.14 -42.10
C THR A 397 10.30 -92.77 -41.02
N TYR A 398 10.83 -92.51 -39.84
CA TYR A 398 10.09 -91.96 -38.71
C TYR A 398 10.41 -90.45 -38.60
N ARG A 399 9.41 -89.63 -38.44
CA ARG A 399 9.55 -88.23 -38.14
C ARG A 399 8.78 -87.90 -36.86
N GLY A 400 9.43 -87.21 -35.94
CA GLY A 400 8.84 -86.95 -34.64
C GLY A 400 9.74 -86.06 -33.80
N MET A 401 9.50 -86.06 -32.51
CA MET A 401 10.33 -85.38 -31.53
C MET A 401 11.23 -86.43 -30.86
N LEU A 402 12.54 -86.15 -30.80
CA LEU A 402 13.47 -87.02 -30.06
C LEU A 402 13.13 -87.00 -28.58
N SER A 403 12.79 -88.13 -28.02
CA SER A 403 12.54 -88.35 -26.59
C SER A 403 13.81 -88.71 -25.84
N ASP A 404 14.48 -89.77 -26.37
CA ASP A 404 15.70 -90.29 -25.78
C ASP A 404 16.55 -90.99 -26.87
N ARG A 405 17.87 -91.06 -26.62
CA ARG A 405 18.82 -91.81 -27.47
C ARG A 405 19.84 -92.51 -26.62
N THR A 406 19.86 -93.82 -26.75
CA THR A 406 20.81 -94.74 -26.11
C THR A 406 21.61 -95.51 -27.14
N GLU A 407 22.57 -96.31 -26.71
CA GLU A 407 23.32 -97.23 -27.57
C GLU A 407 22.42 -98.31 -28.12
N GLU A 408 21.31 -98.63 -27.42
CA GLU A 408 20.38 -99.68 -27.78
C GLU A 408 19.32 -99.26 -28.81
N GLY A 409 18.97 -97.91 -28.80
CA GLY A 409 17.95 -97.46 -29.71
C GLY A 409 17.62 -95.96 -29.55
N ILE A 410 16.80 -95.43 -30.46
CA ILE A 410 16.28 -94.08 -30.47
C ILE A 410 14.82 -94.12 -30.13
N ARG A 411 14.43 -93.36 -29.09
CA ARG A 411 13.04 -93.22 -28.71
C ARG A 411 12.53 -91.89 -29.26
N ILE A 412 11.54 -91.95 -30.12
CA ILE A 412 10.96 -90.83 -30.83
C ILE A 412 9.45 -90.79 -30.60
N GLU A 413 8.93 -89.62 -30.32
CA GLU A 413 7.49 -89.34 -30.29
C GLU A 413 7.03 -89.10 -31.73
N THR A 414 6.27 -89.99 -32.31
CA THR A 414 5.82 -89.89 -33.70
C THR A 414 4.48 -89.19 -33.88
N SER A 415 3.70 -89.13 -32.83
CA SER A 415 2.46 -88.37 -32.68
C SER A 415 2.30 -87.96 -31.23
N PRO A 416 1.51 -86.92 -30.89
CA PRO A 416 1.34 -86.45 -29.51
C PRO A 416 1.06 -87.59 -28.53
N GLY A 417 2.00 -87.87 -27.61
CA GLY A 417 1.90 -88.96 -26.60
C GLY A 417 2.22 -90.39 -27.14
N ILE A 418 2.51 -90.58 -28.42
CA ILE A 418 2.87 -91.87 -28.99
C ILE A 418 4.39 -91.93 -29.14
N LEU A 419 4.99 -92.76 -28.28
CA LEU A 419 6.44 -92.99 -28.28
C LEU A 419 6.75 -94.32 -28.96
N GLU A 420 7.61 -94.26 -29.97
CA GLU A 420 8.16 -95.41 -30.62
C GLU A 420 9.65 -95.57 -30.29
N THR A 421 10.08 -96.80 -29.96
CA THR A 421 11.49 -97.06 -29.73
C THR A 421 12.02 -97.85 -30.93
N ILE A 422 13.02 -97.29 -31.60
CA ILE A 422 13.61 -97.82 -32.82
C ILE A 422 14.98 -98.38 -32.43
N PRO A 423 15.16 -99.70 -32.52
CA PRO A 423 16.45 -100.31 -32.17
C PRO A 423 17.58 -99.77 -33.04
N MET A 424 18.76 -99.47 -32.47
CA MET A 424 19.87 -98.89 -33.18
C MET A 424 20.32 -99.74 -34.38
N LYS A 425 20.20 -101.04 -34.28
CA LYS A 425 20.52 -102.04 -35.37
C LYS A 425 19.72 -101.82 -36.65
N ASP A 426 18.54 -101.25 -36.52
CA ASP A 426 17.65 -101.00 -37.67
C ASP A 426 17.81 -99.54 -38.24
N VAL A 427 18.60 -98.67 -37.59
CA VAL A 427 18.78 -97.32 -38.00
C VAL A 427 19.88 -97.19 -39.04
N LYS A 428 19.52 -96.62 -40.20
CA LYS A 428 20.47 -96.24 -41.26
C LYS A 428 21.01 -94.87 -41.12
N LYS A 429 20.15 -93.91 -40.74
CA LYS A 429 20.50 -92.49 -40.56
C LYS A 429 19.52 -91.84 -39.56
N HIS A 430 19.99 -90.93 -38.76
CA HIS A 430 19.16 -90.14 -37.88
C HIS A 430 19.74 -88.78 -37.71
N GLY A 431 18.93 -87.82 -37.36
CA GLY A 431 19.35 -86.48 -37.06
C GLY A 431 18.20 -85.46 -36.95
N TYR A 432 18.54 -84.28 -36.51
CA TYR A 432 17.58 -83.18 -36.48
C TYR A 432 17.23 -82.75 -37.91
N LEU A 433 15.97 -82.49 -38.15
CA LEU A 433 15.49 -81.91 -39.38
C LEU A 433 15.98 -80.38 -39.39
N LYS A 434 16.53 -79.98 -40.54
CA LYS A 434 16.85 -78.60 -40.74
C LYS A 434 15.54 -77.83 -40.67
N GLN A 435 15.40 -76.93 -39.70
CA GLN A 435 14.32 -75.96 -39.71
C GLN A 435 14.58 -75.02 -40.88
N THR A 436 13.73 -75.05 -41.88
CA THR A 436 13.58 -73.96 -42.85
C THR A 436 12.95 -72.82 -42.11
N GLU A 437 13.70 -71.64 -41.99
CA GLU A 437 13.24 -70.41 -41.41
C GLU A 437 11.93 -69.94 -42.05
#